data_ef9eeaf9251e0ecfe398cb667f0a044f
#
_entry.id   ef9eeaf9251e0ecfe398cb667f0a044f
#
_cell.length_a   1.000
_cell.length_b   1.000
_cell.length_c   1.000
_cell.angle_alpha   90.00
_cell.angle_beta   90.00
_cell.angle_gamma   90.00
#
_symmetry.space_group_name_H-M   'P 1'
#
loop_
_entity.id
_entity.type
_entity.pdbx_description
1 polymer ?
#
loop_
_entity_poly.entity_id
_entity_poly.type
_entity_poly.pdbx_seq_one_letter_code
_entity_poly.pdbx_strand_id
1 'polypeptide(L)'
;MNSALLRISAAFAVALCAAVPVPAAAQHRVGHAAMVYVSKAGAADLYEIQASQMATRRARRPQVRDFAQMLIADHTHSTQMVSEAAHSDGLNPRPPVLERSQRMMLRQLEAARDRDFDRLYLSQQIPAHVQGLALHRAYARRGEGAALRRTAGEIVPVVEHHLARARELAPMR
;
A
#
# COMPACT_ATOMS: atom_id res chain seq x y z
N MET A 1 -68.57 17.83 44.01
CA MET A 1 -67.71 18.39 42.92
C MET A 1 -66.51 17.46 42.77
N ASN A 2 -66.59 16.50 41.82
CA ASN A 2 -65.60 15.47 41.62
C ASN A 2 -64.70 15.85 40.46
N SER A 3 -63.42 16.06 40.75
CA SER A 3 -62.40 16.27 39.70
C SER A 3 -61.68 14.93 39.40
N ALA A 4 -62.00 14.36 38.27
CA ALA A 4 -61.29 13.15 37.76
C ALA A 4 -59.97 13.54 37.13
N LEU A 5 -58.84 13.02 37.68
CA LEU A 5 -57.48 13.14 37.11
C LEU A 5 -57.27 12.05 36.08
N LEU A 6 -57.13 12.45 34.81
CA LEU A 6 -56.85 11.60 33.70
C LEU A 6 -55.31 11.30 33.70
N ARG A 7 -54.90 10.06 33.97
CA ARG A 7 -53.52 9.61 33.86
C ARG A 7 -53.24 9.17 32.43
N ILE A 8 -52.42 9.91 31.70
CA ILE A 8 -51.93 9.53 30.39
C ILE A 8 -50.62 8.70 30.60
N SER A 9 -50.70 7.39 30.35
CA SER A 9 -49.53 6.51 30.33
C SER A 9 -48.88 6.54 28.96
N ALA A 10 -47.73 7.15 28.85
CA ALA A 10 -46.91 7.11 27.63
C ALA A 10 -46.16 5.76 27.58
N ALA A 11 -46.54 4.90 26.66
CA ALA A 11 -45.79 3.67 26.36
C ALA A 11 -44.59 4.01 25.47
N PHE A 12 -43.40 3.89 26.03
CA PHE A 12 -42.15 3.97 25.26
C PHE A 12 -41.96 2.62 24.52
N ALA A 13 -42.13 2.63 23.21
CA ALA A 13 -41.76 1.51 22.35
C ALA A 13 -40.23 1.53 22.14
N VAL A 14 -39.51 0.65 22.80
CA VAL A 14 -38.07 0.42 22.54
C VAL A 14 -37.96 -0.41 21.25
N ALA A 15 -37.57 0.24 20.15
CA ALA A 15 -37.26 -0.45 18.91
C ALA A 15 -35.94 -1.21 19.09
N LEU A 16 -36.05 -2.52 19.24
CA LEU A 16 -34.90 -3.44 19.26
C LEU A 16 -34.34 -3.57 17.83
N CYS A 17 -33.30 -2.78 17.49
CA CYS A 17 -32.56 -2.98 16.25
C CYS A 17 -31.84 -4.34 16.32
N ALA A 18 -32.43 -5.36 15.71
CA ALA A 18 -31.78 -6.65 15.53
C ALA A 18 -30.58 -6.47 14.59
N ALA A 19 -29.36 -6.56 15.13
CA ALA A 19 -28.15 -6.61 14.33
C ALA A 19 -28.17 -7.91 13.51
N VAL A 20 -28.30 -7.78 12.19
CA VAL A 20 -28.24 -8.94 11.29
C VAL A 20 -26.79 -9.45 11.29
N PRO A 21 -26.52 -10.69 11.71
CA PRO A 21 -25.17 -11.23 11.72
C PRO A 21 -24.68 -11.39 10.26
N VAL A 22 -23.60 -10.73 9.90
CA VAL A 22 -22.91 -10.96 8.61
C VAL A 22 -22.33 -12.38 8.65
N PRO A 23 -22.64 -13.24 7.66
CA PRO A 23 -22.17 -14.62 7.69
C PRO A 23 -20.63 -14.67 7.72
N ALA A 24 -20.07 -15.52 8.58
CA ALA A 24 -18.63 -15.69 8.82
C ALA A 24 -17.83 -15.97 7.53
N ALA A 25 -18.44 -16.62 6.54
CA ALA A 25 -17.83 -16.86 5.22
C ALA A 25 -17.58 -15.56 4.40
N ALA A 26 -18.43 -14.55 4.55
CA ALA A 26 -18.22 -13.25 3.90
C ALA A 26 -17.09 -12.45 4.58
N GLN A 27 -16.99 -12.54 5.91
CA GLN A 27 -15.90 -11.93 6.68
C GLN A 27 -14.54 -12.55 6.34
N HIS A 28 -14.48 -13.86 6.11
CA HIS A 28 -13.24 -14.56 5.75
C HIS A 28 -12.74 -14.18 4.34
N ARG A 29 -13.65 -13.95 3.39
CA ARG A 29 -13.29 -13.47 2.04
C ARG A 29 -12.75 -12.04 2.06
N VAL A 30 -13.37 -11.18 2.84
CA VAL A 30 -12.93 -9.79 3.03
C VAL A 30 -11.48 -9.77 3.53
N GLY A 31 -11.18 -10.47 4.62
CA GLY A 31 -9.83 -10.52 5.19
C GLY A 31 -8.76 -11.09 4.24
N HIS A 32 -9.10 -12.06 3.37
CA HIS A 32 -8.14 -12.66 2.45
C HIS A 32 -7.70 -11.67 1.34
N ALA A 33 -8.61 -10.98 0.70
CA ALA A 33 -8.28 -10.02 -0.36
C ALA A 33 -7.47 -8.83 0.19
N ALA A 34 -7.80 -8.35 1.38
CA ALA A 34 -7.05 -7.32 2.08
C ALA A 34 -5.63 -7.80 2.42
N MET A 35 -5.46 -9.01 2.94
CA MET A 35 -4.15 -9.58 3.23
C MET A 35 -3.29 -9.80 1.98
N VAL A 36 -3.90 -10.18 0.84
CA VAL A 36 -3.19 -10.25 -0.45
C VAL A 36 -2.67 -8.88 -0.88
N TYR A 37 -3.49 -7.83 -0.74
CA TYR A 37 -3.06 -6.46 -1.03
C TYR A 37 -1.89 -6.04 -0.14
N VAL A 38 -2.02 -6.19 1.18
CA VAL A 38 -0.97 -5.81 2.15
C VAL A 38 0.33 -6.55 1.87
N SER A 39 0.26 -7.86 1.58
CA SER A 39 1.43 -8.66 1.23
C SER A 39 2.11 -8.18 -0.04
N LYS A 40 1.34 -7.85 -1.09
CA LYS A 40 1.89 -7.36 -2.37
C LYS A 40 2.47 -5.96 -2.25
N ALA A 41 1.78 -5.05 -1.56
CA ALA A 41 2.28 -3.71 -1.32
C ALA A 41 3.58 -3.74 -0.52
N GLY A 42 3.61 -4.49 0.59
CA GLY A 42 4.82 -4.63 1.40
C GLY A 42 5.99 -5.30 0.66
N ALA A 43 5.73 -6.31 -0.19
CA ALA A 43 6.76 -6.92 -1.03
C ALA A 43 7.33 -5.93 -2.05
N ALA A 44 6.48 -5.08 -2.65
CA ALA A 44 6.90 -4.03 -3.56
C ALA A 44 7.77 -2.99 -2.85
N ASP A 45 7.31 -2.47 -1.70
CA ASP A 45 8.08 -1.50 -0.91
C ASP A 45 9.43 -2.08 -0.47
N LEU A 46 9.47 -3.34 -0.01
CA LEU A 46 10.72 -3.99 0.39
C LEU A 46 11.71 -4.09 -0.76
N TYR A 47 11.23 -4.42 -1.97
CA TYR A 47 12.06 -4.43 -3.17
C TYR A 47 12.61 -3.03 -3.48
N GLU A 48 11.76 -2.00 -3.46
CA GLU A 48 12.14 -0.61 -3.75
C GLU A 48 13.19 -0.10 -2.76
N ILE A 49 13.00 -0.36 -1.47
CA ILE A 49 13.97 -0.01 -0.42
C ILE A 49 15.32 -0.67 -0.69
N GLN A 50 15.37 -1.99 -0.94
CA GLN A 50 16.63 -2.71 -1.13
C GLN A 50 17.33 -2.31 -2.43
N ALA A 51 16.60 -2.17 -3.54
CA ALA A 51 17.16 -1.70 -4.81
C ALA A 51 17.71 -0.26 -4.67
N SER A 52 16.99 0.61 -3.99
CA SER A 52 17.41 2.00 -3.77
C SER A 52 18.58 2.11 -2.81
N GLN A 53 18.69 1.25 -1.79
CA GLN A 53 19.90 1.15 -0.96
C GLN A 53 21.15 0.77 -1.76
N MET A 54 21.02 -0.07 -2.80
CA MET A 54 22.14 -0.32 -3.72
C MET A 54 22.43 0.93 -4.56
N ALA A 55 21.40 1.62 -5.05
CA ALA A 55 21.57 2.79 -5.90
C ALA A 55 22.21 3.96 -5.17
N THR A 56 21.92 4.18 -3.89
CA THR A 56 22.61 5.24 -3.10
C THR A 56 24.12 5.02 -3.01
N ARG A 57 24.59 3.78 -3.03
CA ARG A 57 26.01 3.44 -2.95
C ARG A 57 26.68 3.33 -4.31
N ARG A 58 25.97 2.89 -5.37
CA ARG A 58 26.56 2.46 -6.64
C ARG A 58 26.22 3.35 -7.83
N ALA A 59 25.11 4.12 -7.76
CA ALA A 59 24.74 4.98 -8.87
C ALA A 59 25.81 6.05 -9.13
N ARG A 60 26.16 6.24 -10.39
CA ARG A 60 27.17 7.21 -10.81
C ARG A 60 26.60 8.63 -10.90
N ARG A 61 25.34 8.75 -11.32
CA ARG A 61 24.65 10.04 -11.46
C ARG A 61 24.11 10.51 -10.10
N PRO A 62 24.47 11.72 -9.64
CA PRO A 62 23.92 12.27 -8.39
C PRO A 62 22.40 12.24 -8.34
N GLN A 63 21.74 12.61 -9.44
CA GLN A 63 20.28 12.66 -9.53
C GLN A 63 19.62 11.26 -9.33
N VAL A 64 20.32 10.18 -9.69
CA VAL A 64 19.85 8.80 -9.43
C VAL A 64 20.03 8.45 -7.96
N ARG A 65 21.08 8.90 -7.32
CA ARG A 65 21.28 8.72 -5.87
C ARG A 65 20.21 9.48 -5.06
N ASP A 66 19.92 10.73 -5.45
CA ASP A 66 18.91 11.56 -4.79
C ASP A 66 17.51 10.92 -4.94
N PHE A 67 17.19 10.43 -6.14
CA PHE A 67 15.97 9.66 -6.40
C PHE A 67 15.90 8.41 -5.52
N ALA A 68 16.96 7.66 -5.40
CA ALA A 68 17.02 6.47 -4.56
C ALA A 68 16.83 6.80 -3.06
N GLN A 69 17.39 7.90 -2.56
CA GLN A 69 17.16 8.36 -1.18
C GLN A 69 15.70 8.70 -0.92
N MET A 70 15.06 9.40 -1.86
CA MET A 70 13.63 9.70 -1.79
C MET A 70 12.80 8.40 -1.74
N LEU A 71 13.09 7.43 -2.62
CA LEU A 71 12.37 6.15 -2.63
C LEU A 71 12.53 5.37 -1.31
N ILE A 72 13.70 5.36 -0.69
CA ILE A 72 13.89 4.71 0.62
C ILE A 72 12.97 5.33 1.67
N ALA A 73 12.91 6.65 1.74
CA ALA A 73 12.09 7.35 2.72
C ALA A 73 10.60 7.08 2.49
N ASP A 74 10.12 7.26 1.26
CA ASP A 74 8.70 7.17 0.94
C ASP A 74 8.17 5.73 1.00
N HIS A 75 8.93 4.73 0.54
CA HIS A 75 8.52 3.32 0.64
C HIS A 75 8.61 2.77 2.07
N THR A 76 9.52 3.29 2.90
CA THR A 76 9.51 2.99 4.35
C THR A 76 8.24 3.53 5.00
N HIS A 77 7.87 4.78 4.69
CA HIS A 77 6.64 5.38 5.19
C HIS A 77 5.39 4.66 4.68
N SER A 78 5.34 4.32 3.38
CA SER A 78 4.25 3.53 2.78
C SER A 78 4.02 2.20 3.50
N THR A 79 5.10 1.45 3.78
CA THR A 79 5.02 0.20 4.53
C THR A 79 4.39 0.39 5.91
N GLN A 80 4.76 1.45 6.62
CA GLN A 80 4.19 1.79 7.93
C GLN A 80 2.70 2.13 7.82
N MET A 81 2.33 3.02 6.90
CA MET A 81 0.94 3.41 6.66
C MET A 81 0.04 2.20 6.34
N VAL A 82 0.49 1.30 5.45
CA VAL A 82 -0.26 0.08 5.09
C VAL A 82 -0.39 -0.86 6.27
N SER A 83 0.64 -1.03 7.09
CA SER A 83 0.60 -1.86 8.30
C SER A 83 -0.39 -1.31 9.34
N GLU A 84 -0.34 -0.01 9.62
CA GLU A 84 -1.24 0.67 10.56
C GLU A 84 -2.69 0.61 10.08
N ALA A 85 -2.94 0.83 8.80
CA ALA A 85 -4.26 0.71 8.19
C ALA A 85 -4.80 -0.73 8.27
N ALA A 86 -3.93 -1.73 8.05
CA ALA A 86 -4.30 -3.14 8.19
C ALA A 86 -4.73 -3.47 9.63
N HIS A 87 -3.97 -3.01 10.63
CA HIS A 87 -4.36 -3.19 12.04
C HIS A 87 -5.69 -2.47 12.36
N SER A 88 -5.89 -1.26 11.84
CA SER A 88 -7.14 -0.50 12.01
C SER A 88 -8.35 -1.21 11.40
N ASP A 89 -8.17 -1.98 10.33
CA ASP A 89 -9.18 -2.82 9.70
C ASP A 89 -9.28 -4.22 10.34
N GLY A 90 -8.60 -4.46 11.49
CA GLY A 90 -8.67 -5.71 12.27
C GLY A 90 -7.79 -6.84 11.71
N LEU A 91 -6.85 -6.55 10.82
CA LEU A 91 -5.92 -7.52 10.26
C LEU A 91 -4.61 -7.55 11.06
N ASN A 92 -3.91 -8.69 11.00
CA ASN A 92 -2.58 -8.84 11.59
C ASN A 92 -1.58 -9.27 10.50
N PRO A 93 -1.03 -8.32 9.72
CA PRO A 93 -0.12 -8.61 8.63
C PRO A 93 1.22 -9.16 9.13
N ARG A 94 1.79 -10.08 8.36
CA ARG A 94 3.16 -10.54 8.57
C ARG A 94 4.15 -9.54 7.97
N PRO A 95 5.41 -9.52 8.43
CA PRO A 95 6.46 -8.74 7.80
C PRO A 95 6.55 -9.02 6.29
N PRO A 96 6.85 -7.99 5.46
CA PRO A 96 6.96 -8.16 4.02
C PRO A 96 8.05 -9.14 3.61
N VAL A 97 7.77 -9.92 2.57
CA VAL A 97 8.72 -10.88 1.99
C VAL A 97 8.80 -10.66 0.49
N LEU A 98 10.02 -10.57 -0.05
CA LEU A 98 10.25 -10.41 -1.49
C LEU A 98 9.66 -11.57 -2.29
N GLU A 99 9.03 -11.26 -3.40
CA GLU A 99 8.65 -12.24 -4.42
C GLU A 99 9.88 -12.82 -5.14
N ARG A 100 9.73 -13.97 -5.80
CA ARG A 100 10.83 -14.61 -6.55
C ARG A 100 11.40 -13.68 -7.63
N SER A 101 10.54 -13.00 -8.38
CA SER A 101 10.90 -12.03 -9.41
C SER A 101 11.73 -10.88 -8.85
N GLN A 102 11.32 -10.31 -7.72
CA GLN A 102 12.01 -9.21 -7.06
C GLN A 102 13.39 -9.63 -6.57
N ARG A 103 13.52 -10.82 -5.97
CA ARG A 103 14.85 -11.37 -5.62
C ARG A 103 15.77 -11.53 -6.83
N MET A 104 15.21 -11.92 -8.00
CA MET A 104 16.00 -11.99 -9.23
C MET A 104 16.45 -10.61 -9.72
N MET A 105 15.56 -9.61 -9.65
CA MET A 105 15.88 -8.23 -10.03
C MET A 105 16.99 -7.64 -9.14
N LEU A 106 16.94 -7.88 -7.82
CA LEU A 106 18.02 -7.46 -6.91
C LEU A 106 19.35 -8.12 -7.26
N ARG A 107 19.37 -9.44 -7.53
CA ARG A 107 20.60 -10.11 -7.98
C ARG A 107 21.16 -9.56 -9.29
N GLN A 108 20.29 -9.13 -10.21
CA GLN A 108 20.75 -8.45 -11.44
C GLN A 108 21.42 -7.11 -11.12
N LEU A 109 20.88 -6.33 -10.18
CA LEU A 109 21.51 -5.09 -9.72
C LEU A 109 22.85 -5.35 -9.03
N GLU A 110 22.93 -6.38 -8.18
CA GLU A 110 24.18 -6.78 -7.52
C GLU A 110 25.27 -7.13 -8.52
N ALA A 111 24.94 -7.90 -9.56
CA ALA A 111 25.86 -8.35 -10.60
C ALA A 111 26.17 -7.30 -11.68
N ALA A 112 25.45 -6.20 -11.72
CA ALA A 112 25.62 -5.16 -12.72
C ALA A 112 27.01 -4.51 -12.59
N ARG A 113 27.65 -4.19 -13.73
CA ARG A 113 28.84 -3.33 -13.73
C ARG A 113 28.44 -1.90 -13.39
N ASP A 114 29.28 -1.16 -12.69
CA ASP A 114 28.94 0.20 -12.24
C ASP A 114 28.56 1.15 -13.38
N ARG A 115 29.17 0.99 -14.56
CA ARG A 115 28.81 1.80 -15.75
C ARG A 115 27.41 1.53 -16.28
N ASP A 116 26.83 0.35 -16.00
CA ASP A 116 25.52 -0.08 -16.46
C ASP A 116 24.45 0.02 -15.37
N PHE A 117 24.86 0.29 -14.12
CA PHE A 117 24.01 0.23 -12.93
C PHE A 117 22.83 1.19 -13.04
N ASP A 118 23.06 2.47 -13.29
CA ASP A 118 22.00 3.50 -13.35
C ASP A 118 20.93 3.15 -14.38
N ARG A 119 21.36 2.68 -15.56
CA ARG A 119 20.45 2.26 -16.63
C ARG A 119 19.61 1.05 -16.22
N LEU A 120 20.24 0.04 -15.63
CA LEU A 120 19.53 -1.16 -15.15
C LEU A 120 18.57 -0.82 -14.03
N TYR A 121 19.00 -0.06 -13.03
CA TYR A 121 18.17 0.39 -11.93
C TYR A 121 16.90 1.11 -12.44
N LEU A 122 17.04 2.13 -13.27
CA LEU A 122 15.90 2.88 -13.81
C LEU A 122 15.01 2.02 -14.71
N SER A 123 15.57 1.07 -15.46
CA SER A 123 14.78 0.13 -16.26
C SER A 123 13.93 -0.83 -15.43
N GLN A 124 14.33 -1.10 -14.19
CA GLN A 124 13.55 -1.89 -13.23
C GLN A 124 12.54 -1.02 -12.47
N GLN A 125 12.90 0.23 -12.13
CA GLN A 125 12.04 1.15 -11.40
C GLN A 125 10.75 1.49 -12.15
N ILE A 126 10.82 1.78 -13.45
CA ILE A 126 9.65 2.18 -14.24
C ILE A 126 8.55 1.12 -14.22
N PRO A 127 8.78 -0.15 -14.59
CA PRO A 127 7.73 -1.17 -14.55
C PRO A 127 7.27 -1.50 -13.13
N ALA A 128 8.14 -1.43 -12.11
CA ALA A 128 7.76 -1.65 -10.73
C ALA A 128 6.76 -0.58 -10.25
N HIS A 129 7.03 0.70 -10.52
CA HIS A 129 6.11 1.78 -10.20
C HIS A 129 4.80 1.74 -11.00
N VAL A 130 4.82 1.30 -12.27
CA VAL A 130 3.60 1.06 -13.05
C VAL A 130 2.72 0.00 -12.38
N GLN A 131 3.33 -1.10 -11.92
CA GLN A 131 2.61 -2.18 -11.22
C GLN A 131 2.10 -1.73 -9.85
N GLY A 132 2.92 -1.03 -9.07
CA GLY A 132 2.54 -0.46 -7.77
C GLY A 132 1.38 0.52 -7.90
N LEU A 133 1.44 1.43 -8.87
CA LEU A 133 0.37 2.39 -9.15
C LEU A 133 -0.94 1.68 -9.50
N ALA A 134 -0.89 0.64 -10.32
CA ALA A 134 -2.07 -0.15 -10.68
C ALA A 134 -2.66 -0.87 -9.44
N LEU A 135 -1.80 -1.44 -8.58
CA LEU A 135 -2.20 -2.10 -7.34
C LEU A 135 -2.93 -1.12 -6.40
N HIS A 136 -2.30 0.01 -6.07
CA HIS A 136 -2.87 1.01 -5.15
C HIS A 136 -4.15 1.64 -5.71
N ARG A 137 -4.20 2.02 -6.99
CA ARG A 137 -5.41 2.55 -7.64
C ARG A 137 -6.57 1.55 -7.64
N ALA A 138 -6.31 0.27 -7.92
CA ALA A 138 -7.33 -0.76 -7.89
C ALA A 138 -7.88 -0.95 -6.47
N TYR A 139 -7.00 -0.98 -5.47
CA TYR A 139 -7.39 -1.17 -4.09
C TYR A 139 -8.13 0.04 -3.51
N ALA A 140 -7.69 1.27 -3.80
CA ALA A 140 -8.36 2.50 -3.40
C ALA A 140 -9.83 2.56 -3.88
N ARG A 141 -10.11 2.01 -5.08
CA ARG A 141 -11.46 2.01 -5.64
C ARG A 141 -12.37 0.90 -5.11
N ARG A 142 -11.84 -0.30 -4.85
CA ARG A 142 -12.65 -1.51 -4.62
C ARG A 142 -12.14 -2.40 -3.50
N GLY A 143 -11.09 -2.00 -2.79
CA GLY A 143 -10.50 -2.78 -1.71
C GLY A 143 -11.45 -2.93 -0.53
N GLU A 144 -11.22 -3.96 0.25
CA GLU A 144 -11.92 -4.22 1.51
C GLU A 144 -11.18 -3.50 2.63
N GLY A 145 -11.93 -3.09 3.67
CA GLY A 145 -11.34 -2.28 4.74
C GLY A 145 -11.31 -0.77 4.42
N ALA A 146 -11.89 0.04 5.28
CA ALA A 146 -12.00 1.48 5.04
C ALA A 146 -10.66 2.20 5.22
N ALA A 147 -9.87 1.76 6.19
CA ALA A 147 -8.54 2.34 6.46
C ALA A 147 -7.58 2.01 5.31
N LEU A 148 -7.50 0.75 4.89
CA LEU A 148 -6.65 0.33 3.76
C LEU A 148 -7.02 1.01 2.44
N ARG A 149 -8.33 1.18 2.13
CA ARG A 149 -8.74 1.92 0.92
C ARG A 149 -8.25 3.36 0.93
N ARG A 150 -8.42 4.05 2.05
CA ARG A 150 -7.97 5.43 2.22
C ARG A 150 -6.46 5.54 2.04
N THR A 151 -5.72 4.72 2.76
CA THR A 151 -4.25 4.66 2.67
C THR A 151 -3.78 4.35 1.25
N ALA A 152 -4.40 3.39 0.56
CA ALA A 152 -4.08 3.12 -0.84
C ALA A 152 -4.29 4.36 -1.73
N GLY A 153 -5.35 5.14 -1.47
CA GLY A 153 -5.61 6.40 -2.18
C GLY A 153 -4.56 7.47 -1.92
N GLU A 154 -4.07 7.58 -0.69
CA GLU A 154 -3.01 8.53 -0.29
C GLU A 154 -1.65 8.18 -0.90
N ILE A 155 -1.34 6.89 -1.10
CA ILE A 155 -0.11 6.42 -1.72
C ILE A 155 -0.09 6.68 -3.25
N VAL A 156 -1.24 6.69 -3.92
CA VAL A 156 -1.33 6.87 -5.39
C VAL A 156 -0.54 8.07 -5.90
N PRO A 157 -0.74 9.32 -5.41
CA PRO A 157 0.00 10.49 -5.92
C PRO A 157 1.50 10.40 -5.68
N VAL A 158 1.94 9.74 -4.60
CA VAL A 158 3.37 9.53 -4.31
C VAL A 158 3.99 8.64 -5.39
N VAL A 159 3.37 7.49 -5.69
CA VAL A 159 3.84 6.56 -6.72
C VAL A 159 3.78 7.18 -8.13
N GLU A 160 2.79 8.04 -8.41
CA GLU A 160 2.74 8.83 -9.65
C GLU A 160 3.95 9.76 -9.79
N HIS A 161 4.30 10.46 -8.72
CA HIS A 161 5.48 11.33 -8.67
C HIS A 161 6.76 10.53 -8.92
N HIS A 162 6.93 9.39 -8.24
CA HIS A 162 8.08 8.50 -8.44
C HIS A 162 8.20 8.03 -9.88
N LEU A 163 7.08 7.58 -10.48
CA LEU A 163 7.06 7.13 -11.86
C LEU A 163 7.44 8.24 -12.86
N ALA A 164 6.94 9.45 -12.65
CA ALA A 164 7.31 10.61 -13.45
C ALA A 164 8.82 10.87 -13.34
N ARG A 165 9.34 10.88 -12.12
CA ARG A 165 10.77 11.13 -11.87
C ARG A 165 11.67 10.04 -12.45
N ALA A 166 11.28 8.76 -12.33
CA ALA A 166 12.02 7.65 -12.93
C ALA A 166 12.12 7.79 -14.46
N ARG A 167 11.03 8.22 -15.12
CA ARG A 167 10.99 8.44 -16.58
C ARG A 167 11.87 9.60 -17.01
N GLU A 168 11.88 10.72 -16.25
CA GLU A 168 12.78 11.86 -16.52
C GLU A 168 14.26 11.47 -16.42
N LEU A 169 14.59 10.60 -15.46
CA LEU A 169 15.96 10.16 -15.25
C LEU A 169 16.38 9.06 -16.24
N ALA A 170 15.44 8.33 -16.84
CA ALA A 170 15.76 7.32 -17.82
C ALA A 170 16.39 7.97 -19.09
N PRO A 171 17.44 7.35 -19.68
CA PRO A 171 18.01 7.87 -20.91
C PRO A 171 16.95 7.89 -22.03
N MET A 172 16.86 8.99 -22.73
CA MET A 172 16.04 9.06 -23.96
C MET A 172 16.59 8.01 -24.96
N ARG A 173 15.67 7.24 -25.54
CA ARG A 173 16.01 6.26 -26.59
C ARG A 173 16.34 6.93 -27.90
#